data_04ab29ddb4067e1d326f9ffeff45ab79
#
_entry.id   04ab29ddb4067e1d326f9ffeff45ab79
#
_cell.length_a   1.000
_cell.length_b   1.000
_cell.length_c   1.000
_cell.angle_alpha   90.00
_cell.angle_beta   90.00
_cell.angle_gamma   90.00
#
_symmetry.space_group_name_H-M   'P 1'
#
loop_
_entity.id
_entity.type
_entity.pdbx_description
1 polymer ?
#
loop_
_entity_poly.entity_id
_entity_poly.type
_entity_poly.pdbx_seq_one_letter_code
_entity_poly.pdbx_strand_id
1 'polypeptide(L)'
;MARHALASSLDIALECSAHDHAMCPAERGPSAAGACPMDLYDVIHRRRDVRAQFTGAPVPPEALDRVLTAAHAAPSVGYSQPWDFILVRDPELRRRFHEHVSAEREVFATTLDGEAAERFARIKIDGVLESSLAVVVTYDPARGGPAVLGRHAIADTGLYSACLAIQNLWLAATAEGLGVGWVSFYREQWLANLLDIPAGIRPVAWLCLGPVTHFEQVPDLARHGWRKKRPLTDAVHTDRWGAA
;
A
#
# COMPACT_ATOMS: atom_id res chain seq x y z
N MET A 1 -40.05 -44.12 -0.39
CA MET A 1 -40.38 -43.73 -1.76
C MET A 1 -40.06 -42.26 -1.94
N ALA A 2 -39.40 -41.98 -3.06
CA ALA A 2 -39.10 -40.66 -3.64
C ALA A 2 -38.06 -39.77 -2.95
N ARG A 3 -36.82 -39.91 -3.43
CA ARG A 3 -35.77 -38.91 -3.39
C ARG A 3 -36.08 -37.83 -4.43
N HIS A 4 -35.99 -36.54 -4.06
CA HIS A 4 -35.88 -35.48 -5.06
C HIS A 4 -34.52 -34.79 -4.88
N ALA A 5 -33.72 -34.96 -5.91
CA ALA A 5 -32.51 -34.26 -6.18
C ALA A 5 -32.86 -32.84 -6.65
N LEU A 6 -32.21 -31.82 -6.11
CA LEU A 6 -32.15 -30.51 -6.69
C LEU A 6 -30.67 -30.19 -6.95
N ALA A 7 -30.29 -30.44 -8.19
CA ALA A 7 -29.12 -29.81 -8.79
C ALA A 7 -29.55 -28.44 -9.28
N SER A 8 -28.90 -27.35 -8.81
CA SER A 8 -29.00 -26.07 -9.45
C SER A 8 -27.60 -25.61 -9.83
N SER A 9 -27.37 -25.70 -11.13
CA SER A 9 -26.25 -25.07 -11.84
C SER A 9 -26.31 -23.57 -11.69
N LEU A 10 -25.25 -22.98 -11.18
CA LEU A 10 -24.96 -21.56 -11.27
C LEU A 10 -24.00 -21.35 -12.45
N ASP A 11 -24.57 -21.32 -13.66
CA ASP A 11 -23.95 -20.71 -14.82
C ASP A 11 -24.26 -19.21 -14.79
N ILE A 12 -23.34 -18.41 -14.30
CA ILE A 12 -23.40 -16.95 -14.49
C ILE A 12 -22.60 -16.63 -15.74
N ALA A 13 -23.34 -16.61 -16.87
CA ALA A 13 -22.87 -15.98 -18.09
C ALA A 13 -22.79 -14.47 -17.88
N LEU A 14 -21.58 -13.91 -17.98
CA LEU A 14 -21.37 -12.46 -18.08
C LEU A 14 -21.77 -12.00 -19.49
N GLU A 15 -23.02 -11.61 -19.67
CA GLU A 15 -23.42 -10.76 -20.79
C GLU A 15 -23.21 -9.29 -20.37
N CYS A 16 -22.23 -8.67 -21.01
CA CYS A 16 -21.96 -7.24 -20.91
C CYS A 16 -23.03 -6.48 -21.69
N SER A 17 -24.10 -6.05 -21.02
CA SER A 17 -25.12 -5.19 -21.58
C SER A 17 -24.75 -3.72 -21.34
N ALA A 18 -24.53 -2.99 -22.43
CA ALA A 18 -24.40 -1.54 -22.43
C ALA A 18 -25.70 -0.90 -21.91
N HIS A 19 -25.63 -0.30 -20.71
CA HIS A 19 -26.68 0.60 -20.23
C HIS A 19 -26.07 1.97 -19.95
N ASP A 20 -26.58 2.95 -20.71
CA ASP A 20 -26.49 4.37 -20.46
C ASP A 20 -26.76 4.71 -18.99
N HIS A 21 -25.78 5.21 -18.28
CA HIS A 21 -25.98 5.96 -17.05
C HIS A 21 -25.61 7.42 -17.26
N ALA A 22 -26.55 8.15 -17.86
CA ALA A 22 -26.67 9.57 -17.63
C ALA A 22 -27.16 9.77 -16.19
N MET A 23 -26.36 10.44 -15.39
CA MET A 23 -26.64 11.39 -14.33
C MET A 23 -25.58 11.32 -13.23
N CYS A 24 -24.63 12.23 -13.32
CA CYS A 24 -23.89 12.71 -12.16
C CYS A 24 -24.15 14.21 -12.04
N PRO A 25 -24.75 14.70 -10.95
CA PRO A 25 -24.90 16.14 -10.78
C PRO A 25 -23.59 16.78 -10.32
N ALA A 26 -23.27 17.78 -11.06
CA ALA A 26 -22.58 19.04 -10.82
C ALA A 26 -21.82 19.28 -9.51
N GLU A 27 -20.74 20.01 -9.74
CA GLU A 27 -19.92 20.84 -8.88
C GLU A 27 -18.58 20.25 -8.48
N ARG A 28 -17.74 20.00 -9.48
CA ARG A 28 -16.28 20.06 -9.34
C ARG A 28 -15.76 21.10 -10.34
N GLY A 29 -15.15 22.15 -9.79
CA GLY A 29 -14.48 23.17 -10.57
C GLY A 29 -13.47 22.57 -11.56
N PRO A 30 -13.01 23.33 -12.58
CA PRO A 30 -12.22 22.78 -13.67
C PRO A 30 -10.86 22.26 -13.15
N SER A 31 -10.73 20.94 -13.17
CA SER A 31 -9.44 20.26 -13.03
C SER A 31 -8.64 20.52 -14.30
N ALA A 32 -7.41 20.98 -14.16
CA ALA A 32 -6.48 21.18 -15.26
C ALA A 32 -6.23 19.87 -16.00
N ALA A 33 -6.40 19.95 -17.34
CA ALA A 33 -6.01 19.00 -18.36
C ALA A 33 -6.53 17.55 -18.28
N GLY A 34 -7.68 17.27 -18.85
CA GLY A 34 -7.95 16.23 -19.87
C GLY A 34 -7.72 14.74 -19.59
N ALA A 35 -7.44 14.29 -18.37
CA ALA A 35 -7.41 12.87 -18.07
C ALA A 35 -8.77 12.45 -17.47
N CYS A 36 -9.46 11.51 -18.13
CA CYS A 36 -10.63 10.85 -17.55
C CYS A 36 -10.24 10.25 -16.19
N PRO A 37 -11.03 10.49 -15.11
CA PRO A 37 -10.72 9.90 -13.81
C PRO A 37 -10.68 8.38 -13.94
N MET A 38 -9.57 7.77 -13.48
CA MET A 38 -9.40 6.32 -13.52
C MET A 38 -10.42 5.66 -12.60
N ASP A 39 -11.05 4.57 -13.07
CA ASP A 39 -11.98 3.80 -12.26
C ASP A 39 -11.27 3.20 -11.03
N LEU A 40 -11.99 3.05 -9.92
CA LEU A 40 -11.42 2.54 -8.67
C LEU A 40 -10.83 1.13 -8.83
N TYR A 41 -11.50 0.25 -9.56
CA TYR A 41 -11.02 -1.11 -9.78
C TYR A 41 -9.78 -1.12 -10.66
N ASP A 42 -9.71 -0.23 -11.66
CA ASP A 42 -8.51 -0.05 -12.49
C ASP A 42 -7.32 0.40 -11.64
N VAL A 43 -7.53 1.36 -10.73
CA VAL A 43 -6.50 1.81 -9.77
C VAL A 43 -6.02 0.65 -8.90
N ILE A 44 -6.94 -0.13 -8.32
CA ILE A 44 -6.62 -1.30 -7.48
C ILE A 44 -5.79 -2.32 -8.26
N HIS A 45 -6.20 -2.62 -9.49
CA HIS A 45 -5.52 -3.60 -10.34
C HIS A 45 -4.19 -3.09 -10.90
N ARG A 46 -4.06 -1.80 -11.15
CA ARG A 46 -2.84 -1.15 -11.66
C ARG A 46 -1.77 -0.93 -10.58
N ARG A 47 -2.18 -0.73 -9.32
CA ARG A 47 -1.25 -0.48 -8.20
C ARG A 47 -0.16 -1.54 -8.13
N ARG A 48 1.10 -1.09 -8.04
CA ARG A 48 2.29 -1.94 -7.86
C ARG A 48 3.16 -1.38 -6.74
N ASP A 49 3.95 -2.26 -6.15
CA ASP A 49 5.05 -1.90 -5.28
C ASP A 49 6.23 -1.53 -6.19
N VAL A 50 6.53 -0.23 -6.26
CA VAL A 50 7.49 0.34 -7.22
C VAL A 50 8.88 0.40 -6.61
N ARG A 51 9.90 0.04 -7.39
CA ARG A 51 11.31 0.08 -6.97
C ARG A 51 12.20 0.78 -8.00
N ALA A 52 12.29 0.26 -9.21
CA ALA A 52 13.23 0.69 -10.24
C ALA A 52 12.64 1.73 -11.21
N GLN A 53 11.32 1.91 -11.22
CA GLN A 53 10.62 2.69 -12.24
C GLN A 53 10.51 4.18 -11.90
N PHE A 54 11.00 4.63 -10.75
CA PHE A 54 11.02 6.04 -10.37
C PHE A 54 11.88 6.87 -11.32
N THR A 55 11.41 8.08 -11.66
CA THR A 55 12.12 9.01 -12.55
C THR A 55 13.01 10.01 -11.82
N GLY A 56 12.85 10.14 -10.50
CA GLY A 56 13.49 11.17 -9.69
C GLY A 56 12.89 12.58 -9.88
N ALA A 57 11.95 12.76 -10.82
CA ALA A 57 11.29 14.04 -11.01
C ALA A 57 10.46 14.44 -9.77
N PRO A 58 10.33 15.74 -9.45
CA PRO A 58 9.59 16.18 -8.28
C PRO A 58 8.11 15.81 -8.36
N VAL A 59 7.52 15.46 -7.21
CA VAL A 59 6.06 15.27 -7.09
C VAL A 59 5.41 16.65 -7.10
N PRO A 60 4.39 16.90 -7.98
CA PRO A 60 3.64 18.14 -7.96
C PRO A 60 2.99 18.38 -6.58
N PRO A 61 3.10 19.57 -5.99
CA PRO A 61 2.56 19.84 -4.66
C PRO A 61 1.07 19.51 -4.51
N GLU A 62 0.28 19.85 -5.52
CA GLU A 62 -1.17 19.62 -5.52
C GLU A 62 -1.51 18.12 -5.58
N ALA A 63 -0.71 17.31 -6.28
CA ALA A 63 -0.87 15.87 -6.31
C ALA A 63 -0.50 15.26 -4.95
N LEU A 64 0.57 15.73 -4.33
CA LEU A 64 0.96 15.30 -2.98
C LEU A 64 -0.13 15.63 -1.95
N ASP A 65 -0.71 16.83 -2.02
CA ASP A 65 -1.80 17.25 -1.14
C ASP A 65 -3.03 16.35 -1.29
N ARG A 66 -3.45 16.04 -2.53
CA ARG A 66 -4.55 15.10 -2.77
C ARG A 66 -4.26 13.71 -2.23
N VAL A 67 -3.04 13.21 -2.40
CA VAL A 67 -2.62 11.89 -1.91
C VAL A 67 -2.64 11.84 -0.39
N LEU A 68 -2.13 12.86 0.30
CA LEU A 68 -2.16 12.94 1.76
C LEU A 68 -3.57 13.14 2.31
N THR A 69 -4.40 13.94 1.64
CA THR A 69 -5.82 14.11 1.98
C THR A 69 -6.58 12.78 1.89
N ALA A 70 -6.36 12.01 0.82
CA ALA A 70 -6.95 10.68 0.68
C ALA A 70 -6.48 9.71 1.77
N ALA A 71 -5.19 9.75 2.11
CA ALA A 71 -4.65 8.96 3.23
C ALA A 71 -5.34 9.32 4.56
N HIS A 72 -5.48 10.61 4.84
CA HIS A 72 -6.10 11.10 6.07
C HIS A 72 -7.60 10.82 6.15
N ALA A 73 -8.28 10.61 5.03
CA ALA A 73 -9.69 10.23 4.94
C ALA A 73 -9.95 8.74 5.25
N ALA A 74 -8.92 7.95 5.59
CA ALA A 74 -9.08 6.55 5.93
C ALA A 74 -9.96 6.37 7.19
N PRO A 75 -10.76 5.28 7.27
CA PRO A 75 -11.47 4.95 8.49
C PRO A 75 -10.51 4.54 9.60
N SER A 76 -10.89 4.81 10.85
CA SER A 76 -10.09 4.41 12.00
C SER A 76 -10.93 3.91 13.16
N VAL A 77 -10.37 3.01 13.95
CA VAL A 77 -11.01 2.50 15.16
C VAL A 77 -11.37 3.66 16.10
N GLY A 78 -12.64 3.73 16.51
CA GLY A 78 -13.14 4.81 17.37
C GLY A 78 -12.86 6.21 16.84
N TYR A 79 -12.69 6.38 15.52
CA TYR A 79 -12.36 7.66 14.87
C TYR A 79 -11.08 8.30 15.44
N SER A 80 -10.11 7.48 15.86
CA SER A 80 -8.90 7.93 16.56
C SER A 80 -7.84 8.53 15.66
N GLN A 81 -7.84 8.23 14.34
CA GLN A 81 -6.87 8.72 13.35
C GLN A 81 -5.41 8.63 13.86
N PRO A 82 -4.93 7.43 14.21
CA PRO A 82 -3.73 7.24 15.01
C PRO A 82 -2.42 7.30 14.20
N TRP A 83 -2.42 8.01 13.09
CA TRP A 83 -1.29 8.15 12.17
C TRP A 83 -0.80 9.58 12.09
N ASP A 84 0.50 9.72 11.80
CA ASP A 84 1.10 10.95 11.29
C ASP A 84 1.93 10.62 10.04
N PHE A 85 2.20 11.65 9.22
CA PHE A 85 2.96 11.53 7.99
C PHE A 85 4.18 12.44 8.06
N ILE A 86 5.39 11.85 7.99
CA ILE A 86 6.66 12.58 7.91
C ILE A 86 7.13 12.59 6.47
N LEU A 87 7.24 13.77 5.87
CA LEU A 87 7.75 13.93 4.51
C LEU A 87 9.27 14.05 4.53
N VAL A 88 9.98 13.02 4.13
CA VAL A 88 11.45 12.99 4.10
C VAL A 88 11.92 13.40 2.70
N ARG A 89 12.39 14.65 2.60
CA ARG A 89 12.95 15.22 1.37
C ARG A 89 14.47 15.35 1.44
N ASP A 90 15.03 15.43 2.64
CA ASP A 90 16.47 15.56 2.87
C ASP A 90 17.22 14.37 2.25
N PRO A 91 18.13 14.62 1.28
CA PRO A 91 18.90 13.58 0.62
C PRO A 91 19.83 12.82 1.56
N GLU A 92 20.32 13.48 2.63
CA GLU A 92 21.20 12.83 3.60
C GLU A 92 20.43 11.83 4.49
N LEU A 93 19.22 12.17 4.96
CA LEU A 93 18.36 11.22 5.68
C LEU A 93 18.00 10.03 4.79
N ARG A 94 17.71 10.26 3.51
CA ARG A 94 17.41 9.20 2.54
C ARG A 94 18.62 8.31 2.27
N ARG A 95 19.81 8.89 2.13
CA ARG A 95 21.05 8.14 1.96
C ARG A 95 21.34 7.24 3.18
N ARG A 96 21.24 7.78 4.38
CA ARG A 96 21.41 7.01 5.62
C ARG A 96 20.38 5.88 5.74
N PHE A 97 19.14 6.14 5.38
CA PHE A 97 18.11 5.08 5.36
C PHE A 97 18.43 3.99 4.34
N HIS A 98 18.85 4.34 3.13
CA HIS A 98 19.27 3.39 2.10
C HIS A 98 20.44 2.51 2.56
N GLU A 99 21.43 3.09 3.22
CA GLU A 99 22.56 2.33 3.77
C GLU A 99 22.11 1.30 4.82
N HIS A 100 21.18 1.69 5.70
CA HIS A 100 20.60 0.77 6.67
C HIS A 100 19.79 -0.35 5.96
N VAL A 101 18.98 -0.02 4.97
CA VAL A 101 18.25 -1.00 4.16
C VAL A 101 19.18 -1.98 3.48
N SER A 102 20.30 -1.50 2.95
CA SER A 102 21.32 -2.34 2.30
C SER A 102 21.97 -3.30 3.31
N ALA A 103 22.28 -2.83 4.52
CA ALA A 103 22.81 -3.70 5.57
C ALA A 103 21.78 -4.78 6.00
N GLU A 104 20.52 -4.44 6.20
CA GLU A 104 19.47 -5.41 6.53
C GLU A 104 19.20 -6.39 5.37
N ARG A 105 19.36 -5.95 4.11
CA ARG A 105 19.33 -6.83 2.95
C ARG A 105 20.40 -7.90 3.00
N GLU A 106 21.63 -7.52 3.32
CA GLU A 106 22.74 -8.48 3.48
C GLU A 106 22.47 -9.45 4.63
N VAL A 107 21.97 -8.98 5.77
CA VAL A 107 21.57 -9.85 6.88
C VAL A 107 20.53 -10.87 6.44
N PHE A 108 19.49 -10.45 5.70
CA PHE A 108 18.49 -11.38 5.18
C PHE A 108 19.08 -12.34 4.15
N ALA A 109 19.99 -11.88 3.27
CA ALA A 109 20.63 -12.74 2.27
C ALA A 109 21.37 -13.92 2.89
N THR A 110 21.98 -13.75 4.10
CA THR A 110 22.65 -14.85 4.80
C THR A 110 21.72 -15.96 5.29
N THR A 111 20.42 -15.72 5.32
CA THR A 111 19.41 -16.72 5.71
C THR A 111 18.92 -17.58 4.54
N LEU A 112 19.41 -17.29 3.33
CA LEU A 112 18.97 -17.95 2.10
C LEU A 112 20.09 -18.80 1.51
N ASP A 113 19.70 -19.91 0.88
CA ASP A 113 20.61 -20.78 0.12
C ASP A 113 20.01 -21.16 -1.24
N GLY A 114 20.83 -21.80 -2.09
CA GLY A 114 20.42 -22.35 -3.38
C GLY A 114 19.61 -21.38 -4.23
N GLU A 115 18.53 -21.91 -4.82
CA GLU A 115 17.62 -21.12 -5.70
C GLU A 115 17.00 -19.90 -5.02
N ALA A 116 16.77 -19.95 -3.70
CA ALA A 116 16.18 -18.82 -2.97
C ALA A 116 17.14 -17.63 -2.95
N ALA A 117 18.43 -17.90 -2.69
CA ALA A 117 19.48 -16.88 -2.73
C ALA A 117 19.64 -16.28 -4.14
N GLU A 118 19.64 -17.13 -5.19
CA GLU A 118 19.72 -16.68 -6.59
C GLU A 118 18.53 -15.79 -6.99
N ARG A 119 17.32 -16.15 -6.58
CA ARG A 119 16.11 -15.35 -6.85
C ARG A 119 16.18 -14.03 -6.11
N PHE A 120 16.57 -14.03 -4.84
CA PHE A 120 16.69 -12.83 -4.02
C PHE A 120 17.73 -11.85 -4.58
N ALA A 121 18.86 -12.35 -5.07
CA ALA A 121 19.91 -11.50 -5.65
C ALA A 121 19.41 -10.64 -6.83
N ARG A 122 18.38 -11.11 -7.55
CA ARG A 122 17.78 -10.40 -8.70
C ARG A 122 16.67 -9.43 -8.31
N ILE A 123 16.21 -9.45 -7.05
CA ILE A 123 15.13 -8.59 -6.59
C ILE A 123 15.69 -7.26 -6.08
N LYS A 124 15.22 -6.15 -6.65
CA LYS A 124 15.44 -4.83 -6.08
C LYS A 124 14.45 -4.58 -4.95
N ILE A 125 14.94 -4.38 -3.72
CA ILE A 125 14.08 -4.28 -2.54
C ILE A 125 13.68 -2.86 -2.17
N ASP A 126 14.32 -1.85 -2.71
CA ASP A 126 14.01 -0.45 -2.42
C ASP A 126 14.11 0.44 -3.66
N GLY A 127 13.58 1.64 -3.56
CA GLY A 127 13.69 2.73 -4.52
C GLY A 127 13.96 4.05 -3.80
N VAL A 128 14.68 3.97 -2.67
CA VAL A 128 14.90 5.10 -1.76
C VAL A 128 15.59 6.26 -2.43
N LEU A 129 16.64 5.99 -3.19
CA LEU A 129 17.43 7.03 -3.85
C LEU A 129 16.80 7.51 -5.16
N GLU A 130 16.04 6.65 -5.86
CA GLU A 130 15.42 6.95 -7.13
C GLU A 130 14.08 7.68 -7.00
N SER A 131 13.38 7.51 -5.89
CA SER A 131 12.11 8.22 -5.62
C SER A 131 12.34 9.72 -5.37
N SER A 132 11.30 10.52 -5.50
CA SER A 132 11.39 11.98 -5.30
C SER A 132 11.43 12.37 -3.82
N LEU A 133 10.69 11.64 -3.00
CA LEU A 133 10.63 11.81 -1.54
C LEU A 133 10.18 10.50 -0.89
N ALA A 134 10.27 10.44 0.43
CA ALA A 134 9.59 9.40 1.18
C ALA A 134 8.49 9.98 2.08
N VAL A 135 7.44 9.18 2.29
CA VAL A 135 6.41 9.40 3.30
C VAL A 135 6.58 8.33 4.36
N VAL A 136 7.01 8.72 5.56
CA VAL A 136 7.05 7.80 6.69
C VAL A 136 5.74 7.91 7.45
N VAL A 137 5.04 6.80 7.58
CA VAL A 137 3.78 6.73 8.33
C VAL A 137 4.07 6.19 9.71
N THR A 138 3.59 6.89 10.74
CA THR A 138 3.73 6.48 12.12
C THR A 138 2.39 6.00 12.69
N TYR A 139 2.45 5.31 13.82
CA TYR A 139 1.31 4.89 14.63
C TYR A 139 1.50 5.36 16.07
N ASP A 140 0.56 6.17 16.54
CA ASP A 140 0.46 6.62 17.93
C ASP A 140 -0.60 5.78 18.67
N PRO A 141 -0.21 4.82 19.53
CA PRO A 141 -1.16 4.00 20.28
C PRO A 141 -1.97 4.78 21.31
N ALA A 142 -1.52 5.97 21.71
CA ALA A 142 -2.21 6.83 22.67
C ALA A 142 -3.25 7.75 22.02
N ARG A 143 -3.26 7.88 20.69
CA ARG A 143 -4.17 8.74 19.95
C ARG A 143 -5.63 8.36 20.22
N GLY A 144 -6.45 9.36 20.50
CA GLY A 144 -7.85 9.17 20.88
C GLY A 144 -8.06 8.94 22.37
N GLY A 145 -6.99 8.97 23.18
CA GLY A 145 -7.06 8.84 24.64
C GLY A 145 -7.33 7.41 25.14
N PRO A 146 -7.70 7.27 26.42
CA PRO A 146 -7.81 5.96 27.06
C PRO A 146 -9.05 5.16 26.64
N ALA A 147 -10.09 5.82 26.13
CA ALA A 147 -11.39 5.22 25.83
C ALA A 147 -11.71 5.22 24.33
N VAL A 148 -10.86 4.58 23.52
CA VAL A 148 -11.13 4.43 22.08
C VAL A 148 -12.09 3.26 21.87
N LEU A 149 -13.24 3.55 21.28
CA LEU A 149 -14.28 2.57 20.99
C LEU A 149 -13.73 1.42 20.14
N GLY A 150 -13.86 0.18 20.64
CA GLY A 150 -13.42 -1.03 19.94
C GLY A 150 -11.98 -1.48 20.22
N ARG A 151 -11.10 -0.61 20.73
CA ARG A 151 -9.68 -0.96 20.98
C ARG A 151 -9.51 -1.93 22.16
N HIS A 152 -10.43 -1.94 23.13
CA HIS A 152 -10.34 -2.79 24.31
C HIS A 152 -10.32 -4.29 24.00
N ALA A 153 -10.99 -4.71 22.93
CA ALA A 153 -11.10 -6.12 22.55
C ALA A 153 -9.94 -6.58 21.63
N ILE A 154 -9.46 -5.69 20.75
CA ILE A 154 -8.38 -6.00 19.81
C ILE A 154 -7.38 -4.82 19.83
N ALA A 155 -6.27 -5.01 20.51
CA ALA A 155 -5.27 -3.97 20.73
C ALA A 155 -4.67 -3.38 19.43
N ASP A 156 -4.53 -4.23 18.38
CA ASP A 156 -3.88 -3.84 17.12
C ASP A 156 -4.79 -3.05 16.16
N THR A 157 -6.06 -2.79 16.51
CA THR A 157 -6.99 -2.07 15.63
C THR A 157 -6.53 -0.67 15.28
N GLY A 158 -5.73 -0.03 16.13
CA GLY A 158 -5.08 1.25 15.82
C GLY A 158 -4.01 1.09 14.72
N LEU A 159 -3.20 0.06 14.78
CA LEU A 159 -2.22 -0.26 13.74
C LEU A 159 -2.90 -0.62 12.41
N TYR A 160 -4.00 -1.39 12.45
CA TYR A 160 -4.81 -1.68 11.25
C TYR A 160 -5.34 -0.40 10.62
N SER A 161 -5.75 0.58 11.45
CA SER A 161 -6.19 1.90 10.98
C SER A 161 -5.09 2.65 10.23
N ALA A 162 -3.85 2.63 10.74
CA ALA A 162 -2.70 3.21 10.03
C ALA A 162 -2.43 2.50 8.69
N CYS A 163 -2.60 1.17 8.62
CA CYS A 163 -2.49 0.42 7.36
C CYS A 163 -3.56 0.81 6.33
N LEU A 164 -4.78 1.16 6.77
CA LEU A 164 -5.82 1.68 5.87
C LEU A 164 -5.46 3.06 5.31
N ALA A 165 -4.85 3.93 6.11
CA ALA A 165 -4.34 5.21 5.62
C ALA A 165 -3.22 5.02 4.58
N ILE A 166 -2.31 4.08 4.80
CA ILE A 166 -1.29 3.70 3.82
C ILE A 166 -1.92 3.18 2.52
N GLN A 167 -2.94 2.34 2.61
CA GLN A 167 -3.61 1.81 1.42
C GLN A 167 -4.31 2.92 0.63
N ASN A 168 -5.01 3.85 1.30
CA ASN A 168 -5.61 5.01 0.65
C ASN A 168 -4.55 5.88 -0.04
N LEU A 169 -3.42 6.16 0.64
CA LEU A 169 -2.28 6.87 0.05
C LEU A 169 -1.82 6.21 -1.23
N TRP A 170 -1.66 4.89 -1.21
CA TRP A 170 -1.14 4.13 -2.34
C TRP A 170 -2.09 4.15 -3.53
N LEU A 171 -3.39 3.98 -3.30
CA LEU A 171 -4.39 4.04 -4.36
C LEU A 171 -4.47 5.45 -4.95
N ALA A 172 -4.52 6.49 -4.11
CA ALA A 172 -4.54 7.88 -4.56
C ALA A 172 -3.29 8.23 -5.37
N ALA A 173 -2.09 7.84 -4.91
CA ALA A 173 -0.86 8.03 -5.65
C ALA A 173 -0.92 7.34 -7.03
N THR A 174 -1.43 6.10 -7.09
CA THR A 174 -1.59 5.38 -8.36
C THR A 174 -2.56 6.09 -9.31
N ALA A 175 -3.66 6.64 -8.80
CA ALA A 175 -4.61 7.44 -9.58
C ALA A 175 -3.98 8.72 -10.12
N GLU A 176 -3.05 9.32 -9.38
CA GLU A 176 -2.26 10.49 -9.80
C GLU A 176 -1.09 10.14 -10.73
N GLY A 177 -0.91 8.87 -11.11
CA GLY A 177 0.24 8.41 -11.91
C GLY A 177 1.55 8.34 -11.14
N LEU A 178 1.50 8.40 -9.80
CA LEU A 178 2.66 8.31 -8.92
C LEU A 178 2.87 6.87 -8.43
N GLY A 179 4.12 6.42 -8.45
CA GLY A 179 4.53 5.16 -7.85
C GLY A 179 4.72 5.28 -6.35
N VAL A 180 4.39 4.20 -5.66
CA VAL A 180 4.72 4.02 -4.24
C VAL A 180 5.46 2.71 -4.06
N GLY A 181 6.51 2.72 -3.24
CA GLY A 181 7.25 1.54 -2.84
C GLY A 181 7.37 1.44 -1.32
N TRP A 182 6.81 0.40 -0.72
CA TRP A 182 6.93 0.18 0.73
C TRP A 182 8.20 -0.58 1.04
N VAL A 183 9.12 0.07 1.76
CA VAL A 183 10.37 -0.55 2.24
C VAL A 183 10.18 -1.01 3.68
N SER A 184 10.43 -2.30 3.93
CA SER A 184 10.32 -2.92 5.27
C SER A 184 11.65 -3.52 5.76
N PHE A 185 12.75 -3.32 5.04
CA PHE A 185 14.09 -3.73 5.44
C PHE A 185 14.73 -2.68 6.36
N TYR A 186 14.15 -2.50 7.54
CA TYR A 186 14.69 -1.60 8.56
C TYR A 186 14.28 -2.04 9.97
N ARG A 187 15.01 -1.58 10.99
CA ARG A 187 14.63 -1.75 12.39
C ARG A 187 13.83 -0.54 12.86
N GLU A 188 12.63 -0.78 13.43
CA GLU A 188 11.73 0.29 13.88
C GLU A 188 12.42 1.32 14.76
N GLN A 189 13.16 0.87 15.78
CA GLN A 189 13.86 1.78 16.69
C GLN A 189 14.96 2.59 16.00
N TRP A 190 15.65 2.00 15.02
CA TRP A 190 16.66 2.71 14.25
C TRP A 190 16.02 3.83 13.42
N LEU A 191 14.91 3.55 12.77
CA LEU A 191 14.17 4.56 11.99
C LEU A 191 13.57 5.65 12.89
N ALA A 192 13.07 5.28 14.07
CA ALA A 192 12.60 6.25 15.05
C ALA A 192 13.70 7.22 15.47
N ASN A 193 14.90 6.71 15.73
CA ASN A 193 16.07 7.53 16.09
C ASN A 193 16.55 8.40 14.90
N LEU A 194 16.48 7.88 13.66
CA LEU A 194 16.88 8.63 12.47
C LEU A 194 16.03 9.89 12.27
N LEU A 195 14.74 9.80 12.60
CA LEU A 195 13.72 10.83 12.32
C LEU A 195 13.23 11.55 13.59
N ASP A 196 13.90 11.35 14.73
CA ASP A 196 13.53 11.94 16.02
C ASP A 196 12.05 11.68 16.41
N ILE A 197 11.56 10.47 16.07
CA ILE A 197 10.18 10.05 16.41
C ILE A 197 10.11 9.84 17.94
N PRO A 198 9.15 10.50 18.62
CA PRO A 198 9.04 10.39 20.08
C PRO A 198 8.83 8.97 20.59
N ALA A 199 9.32 8.69 21.79
CA ALA A 199 9.10 7.41 22.46
C ALA A 199 7.59 7.09 22.57
N GLY A 200 7.23 5.85 22.26
CA GLY A 200 5.84 5.39 22.26
C GLY A 200 5.12 5.52 20.90
N ILE A 201 5.66 6.28 19.97
CA ILE A 201 5.17 6.36 18.58
C ILE A 201 5.99 5.39 17.72
N ARG A 202 5.33 4.54 16.92
CA ARG A 202 5.97 3.54 16.08
C ARG A 202 6.03 3.97 14.61
N PRO A 203 7.19 3.92 13.94
CA PRO A 203 7.23 3.99 12.49
C PRO A 203 6.64 2.69 11.89
N VAL A 204 5.62 2.82 11.05
CA VAL A 204 4.91 1.69 10.44
C VAL A 204 5.42 1.42 9.02
N ALA A 205 5.71 2.47 8.27
CA ALA A 205 6.11 2.36 6.88
C ALA A 205 7.06 3.47 6.47
N TRP A 206 8.06 3.10 5.65
CA TRP A 206 8.78 4.02 4.78
C TRP A 206 8.26 3.81 3.36
N LEU A 207 7.56 4.80 2.80
CA LEU A 207 6.98 4.77 1.48
C LEU A 207 7.80 5.67 0.54
N CYS A 208 8.52 5.07 -0.40
CA CYS A 208 9.12 5.81 -1.52
C CYS A 208 8.00 6.33 -2.41
N LEU A 209 7.98 7.62 -2.75
CA LEU A 209 6.94 8.24 -3.58
C LEU A 209 7.57 9.07 -4.70
N GLY A 210 7.02 8.97 -5.91
CA GLY A 210 7.47 9.78 -7.04
C GLY A 210 6.83 9.40 -8.38
N PRO A 211 7.00 10.26 -9.39
CA PRO A 211 6.63 9.92 -10.77
C PRO A 211 7.38 8.69 -11.26
N VAL A 212 6.72 7.91 -12.11
CA VAL A 212 7.26 6.66 -12.66
C VAL A 212 7.24 6.67 -14.19
N THR A 213 8.14 5.91 -14.78
CA THR A 213 8.15 5.68 -16.23
C THR A 213 6.96 4.83 -16.68
N HIS A 214 6.59 3.83 -15.87
CA HIS A 214 5.45 2.94 -16.10
C HIS A 214 5.11 2.17 -14.82
N PHE A 215 3.96 1.50 -14.83
CA PHE A 215 3.59 0.48 -13.85
C PHE A 215 3.75 -0.89 -14.47
N GLU A 216 4.43 -1.81 -13.79
CA GLU A 216 4.60 -3.18 -14.24
C GLU A 216 3.24 -3.90 -14.32
N GLN A 217 3.05 -4.74 -15.36
CA GLN A 217 1.82 -5.52 -15.50
C GLN A 217 1.72 -6.64 -14.45
N VAL A 218 2.86 -7.22 -14.09
CA VAL A 218 2.96 -8.33 -13.13
C VAL A 218 3.71 -7.85 -11.88
N PRO A 219 3.25 -8.21 -10.66
CA PRO A 219 3.99 -7.90 -9.43
C PRO A 219 5.43 -8.40 -9.49
N ASP A 220 6.38 -7.58 -9.05
CA ASP A 220 7.83 -7.84 -9.19
C ASP A 220 8.26 -9.17 -8.58
N LEU A 221 7.78 -9.50 -7.38
CA LEU A 221 8.08 -10.77 -6.72
C LEU A 221 7.55 -12.00 -7.48
N ALA A 222 6.43 -11.86 -8.20
CA ALA A 222 5.91 -12.92 -9.06
C ALA A 222 6.75 -13.05 -10.34
N ARG A 223 7.17 -11.93 -10.94
CA ARG A 223 8.04 -11.88 -12.11
C ARG A 223 9.40 -12.54 -11.86
N HIS A 224 9.96 -12.37 -10.67
CA HIS A 224 11.22 -13.02 -10.25
C HIS A 224 11.04 -14.43 -9.69
N GLY A 225 9.82 -14.99 -9.70
CA GLY A 225 9.54 -16.34 -9.24
C GLY A 225 9.66 -16.54 -7.72
N TRP A 226 9.66 -15.43 -6.93
CA TRP A 226 9.76 -15.49 -5.47
C TRP A 226 8.54 -16.14 -4.83
N ARG A 227 7.32 -15.73 -5.29
CA ARG A 227 6.04 -16.31 -4.88
C ARG A 227 5.04 -16.25 -6.03
N LYS A 228 4.11 -17.22 -6.06
CA LYS A 228 2.96 -17.21 -6.97
C LYS A 228 1.77 -16.53 -6.30
N LYS A 229 0.90 -15.91 -7.10
CA LYS A 229 -0.38 -15.40 -6.61
C LYS A 229 -1.23 -16.56 -6.11
N ARG A 230 -1.77 -16.45 -4.90
CA ARG A 230 -2.74 -17.40 -4.35
C ARG A 230 -4.08 -17.22 -5.09
N PRO A 231 -4.77 -18.29 -5.50
CA PRO A 231 -6.13 -18.22 -6.03
C PRO A 231 -7.09 -17.62 -5.02
N LEU A 232 -8.08 -16.85 -5.48
CA LEU A 232 -9.10 -16.28 -4.60
C LEU A 232 -9.91 -17.37 -3.88
N THR A 233 -10.21 -18.45 -4.56
CA THR A 233 -10.93 -19.63 -4.01
C THR A 233 -10.27 -20.19 -2.75
N ASP A 234 -8.94 -20.09 -2.65
CA ASP A 234 -8.22 -20.58 -1.47
C ASP A 234 -8.28 -19.60 -0.28
N ALA A 235 -8.81 -18.40 -0.50
CA ALA A 235 -8.89 -17.33 0.50
C ALA A 235 -10.32 -17.06 0.97
N VAL A 236 -11.31 -17.70 0.36
CA VAL A 236 -12.72 -17.52 0.68
C VAL A 236 -13.24 -18.78 1.37
N HIS A 237 -13.86 -18.59 2.53
CA HIS A 237 -14.50 -19.65 3.30
C HIS A 237 -15.90 -19.20 3.69
N THR A 238 -16.87 -20.11 3.73
CA THR A 238 -18.25 -19.80 4.08
C THR A 238 -18.52 -20.18 5.54
N ASP A 239 -19.03 -19.27 6.32
CA ASP A 239 -19.42 -19.38 7.72
C ASP A 239 -18.29 -19.78 8.69
N ARG A 240 -17.40 -20.69 8.30
CA ARG A 240 -16.31 -21.21 9.14
C ARG A 240 -15.04 -21.38 8.34
N TRP A 241 -13.89 -21.30 8.99
CA TRP A 241 -12.62 -21.59 8.39
C TRP A 241 -12.59 -23.05 7.87
N GLY A 242 -12.14 -23.23 6.61
CA GLY A 242 -12.03 -24.55 5.99
C GLY A 242 -13.33 -25.09 5.37
N ALA A 243 -14.46 -24.40 5.52
CA ALA A 243 -15.69 -24.72 4.78
C ALA A 243 -15.65 -24.05 3.40
N ALA A 244 -15.69 -24.85 2.34
CA ALA A 244 -15.80 -24.39 0.94
C ALA A 244 -17.27 -24.34 0.51
#